data_2c0df66b56d110f30f1fb6f6e817f771
#
_entry.id   2c0df66b56d110f30f1fb6f6e817f771
#
_cell.length_a   1.000
_cell.length_b   1.000
_cell.length_c   1.000
_cell.angle_alpha   90.00
_cell.angle_beta   90.00
_cell.angle_gamma   90.00
#
_symmetry.space_group_name_H-M   'P 1'
#
loop_
_entity.id
_entity.type
_entity.pdbx_description
1 polymer ?
#
loop_
_entity_poly.entity_id
_entity_poly.type
_entity_poly.pdbx_seq_one_letter_code
_entity_poly.pdbx_strand_id
1 'polypeptide(L)'
;MKKKVLFIDRDGTMIKEPADEQIDGFDKLVFYPKVFTYLAKIAKELDFELAMITNQDGLGTEIFPEDTFHPVHNFIMETFQNEGVIFEKQFIDRSFAKDNVP
;
A
#
# COMPACT_ATOMS: atom_id res chain seq x y z
N MET A 1 14.05 -5.82 23.25
CA MET A 1 13.20 -6.87 22.68
C MET A 1 12.93 -6.59 21.21
N LYS A 2 13.12 -7.59 20.38
CA LYS A 2 12.88 -7.40 18.94
C LYS A 2 11.39 -7.48 18.64
N LYS A 3 10.88 -6.47 17.97
CA LYS A 3 9.50 -6.50 17.49
C LYS A 3 9.39 -7.34 16.23
N LYS A 4 8.30 -8.05 16.11
CA LYS A 4 7.97 -8.76 14.89
C LYS A 4 7.44 -7.75 13.87
N VAL A 5 7.81 -7.94 12.61
CA VAL A 5 7.36 -7.08 11.52
C VAL A 5 6.34 -7.84 10.68
N LEU A 6 5.18 -7.23 10.46
CA LEU A 6 4.16 -7.78 9.59
C LEU A 6 4.16 -6.97 8.28
N PHE A 7 4.46 -7.65 7.18
CA PHE A 7 4.47 -7.04 5.86
C PHE A 7 3.10 -7.21 5.22
N ILE A 8 2.52 -6.12 4.76
CA ILE A 8 1.18 -6.12 4.19
C ILE A 8 1.21 -5.49 2.81
N ASP A 9 0.74 -6.22 1.80
CA ASP A 9 0.61 -5.69 0.45
C ASP A 9 -0.49 -4.63 0.41
N ARG A 10 -0.26 -3.55 -0.34
CA ARG A 10 -1.24 -2.49 -0.51
C ARG A 10 -2.35 -2.93 -1.48
N ASP A 11 -1.97 -3.14 -2.74
CA ASP A 11 -2.94 -3.44 -3.79
C ASP A 11 -3.28 -4.92 -3.80
N GLY A 12 -4.57 -5.24 -3.84
CA GLY A 12 -5.04 -6.61 -3.79
C GLY A 12 -5.25 -7.15 -2.39
N THR A 13 -4.81 -6.44 -1.36
CA THR A 13 -4.98 -6.85 0.04
C THR A 13 -5.75 -5.82 0.85
N MET A 14 -5.28 -4.57 0.86
CA MET A 14 -5.96 -3.49 1.57
C MET A 14 -6.85 -2.69 0.65
N ILE A 15 -6.49 -2.61 -0.61
CA ILE A 15 -7.15 -1.81 -1.64
C ILE A 15 -7.39 -2.71 -2.83
N LYS A 16 -8.58 -2.61 -3.43
CA LYS A 16 -8.92 -3.40 -4.60
C LYS A 16 -8.04 -3.00 -5.78
N GLU A 17 -7.47 -4.00 -6.44
CA GLU A 17 -6.61 -3.75 -7.59
C GLU A 17 -7.46 -3.55 -8.84
N PRO A 18 -7.28 -2.44 -9.56
CA PRO A 18 -8.02 -2.21 -10.80
C PRO A 18 -7.49 -3.10 -11.93
N ALA A 19 -8.26 -3.17 -13.02
CA ALA A 19 -7.93 -4.05 -14.14
C ALA A 19 -6.56 -3.76 -14.76
N ASP A 20 -6.15 -2.49 -14.78
CA ASP A 20 -4.84 -2.09 -15.32
C ASP A 20 -3.73 -2.10 -14.27
N GLU A 21 -4.05 -2.53 -13.06
CA GLU A 21 -3.11 -2.66 -11.94
C GLU A 21 -2.47 -1.33 -11.52
N GLN A 22 -3.07 -0.19 -11.89
CA GLN A 22 -2.56 1.13 -11.54
C GLN A 22 -3.66 1.96 -10.88
N ILE A 23 -3.41 2.40 -9.63
CA ILE A 23 -4.31 3.34 -8.97
C ILE A 23 -3.72 4.73 -9.18
N ASP A 24 -4.02 5.28 -10.33
CA ASP A 24 -3.50 6.56 -10.79
C ASP A 24 -4.52 7.69 -10.71
N GLY A 25 -5.58 7.49 -9.95
CA GLY A 25 -6.61 8.48 -9.71
C GLY A 25 -7.50 8.06 -8.55
N PHE A 26 -8.14 9.04 -7.91
CA PHE A 26 -9.03 8.76 -6.78
C PHE A 26 -10.28 7.97 -7.20
N ASP A 27 -10.66 8.05 -8.44
CA ASP A 27 -11.81 7.29 -8.98
C ASP A 27 -11.56 5.78 -8.99
N LYS A 28 -10.30 5.37 -8.93
CA LYS A 28 -9.93 3.95 -8.89
C LYS A 28 -9.71 3.43 -7.48
N LEU A 29 -9.71 4.30 -6.49
CA LEU A 29 -9.41 3.93 -5.11
C LEU A 29 -10.62 3.32 -4.43
N VAL A 30 -10.51 2.03 -4.11
CA VAL A 30 -11.55 1.32 -3.37
C VAL A 30 -10.89 0.47 -2.28
N PHE A 31 -11.19 0.78 -1.03
CA PHE A 31 -10.70 -0.02 0.09
C PHE A 31 -11.52 -1.29 0.23
N TYR A 32 -10.87 -2.38 0.64
CA TYR A 32 -11.62 -3.59 0.96
C TYR A 32 -12.52 -3.35 2.17
N PRO A 33 -13.71 -3.98 2.20
CA PRO A 33 -14.61 -3.85 3.34
C PRO A 33 -13.93 -4.22 4.64
N LYS A 34 -14.13 -3.40 5.68
CA LYS A 34 -13.63 -3.64 7.04
C LYS A 34 -12.10 -3.64 7.18
N VAL A 35 -11.35 -3.20 6.16
CA VAL A 35 -9.90 -3.20 6.23
C VAL A 35 -9.38 -2.37 7.40
N PHE A 36 -9.98 -1.20 7.66
CA PHE A 36 -9.56 -0.34 8.75
C PHE A 36 -9.82 -1.00 10.11
N THR A 37 -10.98 -1.66 10.24
CA THR A 37 -11.35 -2.34 11.47
C THR A 37 -10.37 -3.45 11.80
N TYR A 38 -10.07 -4.31 10.84
CA TYR A 38 -9.17 -5.44 11.08
C TYR A 38 -7.73 -5.00 11.31
N LEU A 39 -7.23 -4.05 10.52
CA LEU A 39 -5.85 -3.59 10.69
C LEU A 39 -5.65 -2.80 11.97
N ALA A 40 -6.63 -1.97 12.35
CA ALA A 40 -6.56 -1.26 13.62
C ALA A 40 -6.54 -2.24 14.79
N LYS A 41 -7.31 -3.32 14.69
CA LYS A 41 -7.33 -4.36 15.72
C LYS A 41 -5.98 -5.06 15.81
N ILE A 42 -5.39 -5.42 14.68
CA ILE A 42 -4.06 -6.04 14.65
C ILE A 42 -3.02 -5.10 15.26
N ALA A 43 -3.04 -3.82 14.87
CA ALA A 43 -2.08 -2.85 15.38
C ALA A 43 -2.21 -2.64 16.89
N LYS A 44 -3.43 -2.72 17.42
CA LYS A 44 -3.69 -2.49 18.83
C LYS A 44 -3.44 -3.72 19.69
N GLU A 45 -3.86 -4.90 19.21
CA GLU A 45 -3.85 -6.11 20.02
C GLU A 45 -2.60 -6.99 19.86
N LEU A 46 -1.92 -6.86 18.73
CA LEU A 46 -0.74 -7.66 18.44
C LEU A 46 0.51 -6.78 18.47
N ASP A 47 1.59 -7.33 18.96
CA ASP A 47 2.86 -6.59 19.07
C ASP A 47 3.64 -6.68 17.76
N PHE A 48 3.05 -6.17 16.69
CA PHE A 48 3.68 -6.13 15.38
C PHE A 48 3.97 -4.69 14.96
N GLU A 49 5.14 -4.50 14.38
CA GLU A 49 5.44 -3.30 13.61
C GLU A 49 4.93 -3.55 12.19
N LEU A 50 4.12 -2.65 11.68
CA LEU A 50 3.54 -2.82 10.35
C LEU A 50 4.41 -2.21 9.26
N ALA A 51 4.62 -2.94 8.19
CA ALA A 51 5.34 -2.45 7.02
C ALA A 51 4.47 -2.68 5.79
N MET A 52 4.37 -1.67 4.93
CA MET A 52 3.61 -1.78 3.70
C MET A 52 4.55 -2.14 2.55
N ILE A 53 4.11 -3.06 1.71
CA ILE A 53 4.81 -3.40 0.47
C ILE A 53 3.84 -3.12 -0.67
N THR A 54 4.34 -2.49 -1.73
CA THR A 54 3.52 -2.30 -2.92
C THR A 54 4.39 -2.39 -4.16
N ASN A 55 3.90 -3.17 -5.13
CA ASN A 55 4.53 -3.27 -6.43
C ASN A 55 3.82 -2.33 -7.39
N GLN A 56 4.57 -1.36 -7.93
CA GLN A 56 4.04 -0.35 -8.84
C GLN A 56 4.88 -0.37 -10.11
N ASP A 57 4.59 -1.34 -10.97
CA ASP A 57 5.36 -1.55 -12.19
C ASP A 57 5.33 -0.31 -13.07
N GLY A 58 6.52 0.16 -13.45
CA GLY A 58 6.65 1.29 -14.34
C GLY A 58 6.41 2.66 -13.72
N LEU A 59 6.29 2.74 -12.39
CA LEU A 59 6.11 4.04 -11.73
C LEU A 59 7.29 4.96 -12.05
N GLY A 60 6.99 6.18 -12.45
CA GLY A 60 7.98 7.16 -12.87
C GLY A 60 8.21 7.22 -14.37
N THR A 61 7.56 6.34 -15.13
CA THR A 61 7.61 6.34 -16.60
C THR A 61 6.38 7.03 -17.17
N GLU A 62 6.33 7.16 -18.49
CA GLU A 62 5.19 7.77 -19.17
C GLU A 62 3.88 6.99 -18.96
N ILE A 63 4.00 5.69 -18.72
CA ILE A 63 2.83 4.83 -18.49
C ILE A 63 2.22 5.08 -17.12
N PHE A 64 3.06 5.41 -16.14
CA PHE A 64 2.60 5.64 -14.77
C PHE A 64 3.39 6.80 -14.15
N PRO A 65 3.02 8.06 -14.47
CA PRO A 65 3.73 9.22 -13.94
C PRO A 65 3.65 9.32 -12.42
N GLU A 66 4.72 9.85 -11.82
CA GLU A 66 4.79 10.03 -10.37
C GLU A 66 3.65 10.90 -9.84
N ASP A 67 3.26 11.93 -10.58
CA ASP A 67 2.23 12.87 -10.13
C ASP A 67 0.81 12.29 -10.15
N THR A 68 0.62 11.13 -10.74
CA THR A 68 -0.66 10.42 -10.66
C THR A 68 -0.67 9.41 -9.51
N PHE A 69 0.49 8.98 -9.07
CA PHE A 69 0.62 8.00 -7.99
C PHE A 69 0.61 8.63 -6.59
N HIS A 70 1.48 9.61 -6.37
CA HIS A 70 1.73 10.12 -5.02
C HIS A 70 0.52 10.75 -4.33
N PRO A 71 -0.32 11.55 -5.00
CA PRO A 71 -1.49 12.11 -4.31
C PRO A 71 -2.42 11.05 -3.75
N VAL A 72 -2.68 9.99 -4.53
CA VAL A 72 -3.54 8.91 -4.09
C VAL A 72 -2.88 8.09 -3.00
N HIS A 73 -1.59 7.76 -3.18
CA HIS A 73 -0.85 6.98 -2.18
C HIS A 73 -0.76 7.73 -0.84
N ASN A 74 -0.49 9.01 -0.89
CA ASN A 74 -0.42 9.81 0.33
C ASN A 74 -1.76 9.86 1.05
N PHE A 75 -2.85 9.97 0.30
CA PHE A 75 -4.20 9.93 0.87
C PHE A 75 -4.47 8.57 1.54
N ILE A 76 -4.05 7.48 0.91
CA ILE A 76 -4.19 6.14 1.48
C ILE A 76 -3.47 6.04 2.82
N MET A 77 -2.22 6.49 2.86
CA MET A 77 -1.41 6.43 4.07
C MET A 77 -1.99 7.29 5.19
N GLU A 78 -2.42 8.49 4.84
CA GLU A 78 -3.05 9.40 5.80
C GLU A 78 -4.34 8.83 6.35
N THR A 79 -5.13 8.20 5.51
CA THR A 79 -6.39 7.58 5.91
C THR A 79 -6.14 6.45 6.90
N PHE A 80 -5.17 5.58 6.62
CA PHE A 80 -4.82 4.52 7.57
C PHE A 80 -4.33 5.09 8.89
N GLN A 81 -3.47 6.11 8.84
CA GLN A 81 -2.97 6.74 10.05
C GLN A 81 -4.10 7.32 10.90
N ASN A 82 -5.06 7.97 10.26
CA ASN A 82 -6.23 8.54 10.94
C ASN A 82 -7.07 7.47 11.61
N GLU A 83 -7.05 6.26 11.07
CA GLU A 83 -7.80 5.13 11.63
C GLU A 83 -6.97 4.31 12.62
N GLY A 84 -5.80 4.82 13.01
CA GLY A 84 -4.95 4.16 13.99
C GLY A 84 -4.03 3.09 13.42
N VAL A 85 -3.88 3.05 12.12
CA VAL A 85 -3.01 2.06 11.45
C VAL A 85 -1.77 2.79 10.96
N ILE A 86 -0.65 2.59 11.64
CA ILE A 86 0.60 3.29 11.34
C ILE A 86 1.58 2.29 10.73
N PHE A 87 2.03 2.59 9.50
CA PHE A 87 3.05 1.80 8.84
C PHE A 87 4.41 2.43 9.12
N GLU A 88 5.26 1.71 9.85
CA GLU A 88 6.59 2.20 10.21
C GLU A 88 7.50 2.30 8.99
N LYS A 89 7.28 1.44 8.00
CA LYS A 89 8.07 1.41 6.78
C LYS A 89 7.18 1.17 5.57
N GLN A 90 7.62 1.69 4.43
CA GLN A 90 6.96 1.51 3.15
C GLN A 90 8.00 1.09 2.12
N PHE A 91 7.70 0.04 1.37
CA PHE A 91 8.55 -0.43 0.30
C PHE A 91 7.79 -0.37 -1.01
N ILE A 92 8.21 0.52 -1.90
CA ILE A 92 7.59 0.71 -3.21
C ILE A 92 8.54 0.19 -4.27
N ASP A 93 8.17 -0.91 -4.91
CA ASP A 93 8.95 -1.47 -6.00
C ASP A 93 8.36 -0.99 -7.32
N ARG A 94 9.14 -0.23 -8.06
CA ARG A 94 8.69 0.35 -9.34
C ARG A 94 9.27 -0.36 -10.56
N SER A 95 9.97 -1.46 -10.36
CA SER A 95 10.51 -2.26 -11.46
C SER A 95 9.40 -3.02 -12.18
N PHE A 96 9.55 -3.22 -13.48
CA PHE A 96 8.70 -4.17 -14.17
C PHE A 96 9.03 -5.58 -13.72
N ALA A 97 8.05 -6.48 -13.75
CA ALA A 97 8.25 -7.86 -13.32
C ALA A 97 9.41 -8.53 -14.04
N LYS A 98 9.59 -8.24 -15.33
CA LYS A 98 10.68 -8.79 -16.13
C LYS A 98 12.07 -8.34 -15.67
N ASP A 99 12.13 -7.21 -14.93
CA ASP A 99 13.40 -6.66 -14.44
C ASP A 99 13.79 -7.24 -13.09
N ASN A 100 12.93 -8.04 -12.49
CA ASN A 100 13.17 -8.67 -11.19
C ASN A 100 13.65 -10.11 -11.31
N VAL A 101 14.18 -10.46 -12.46
CA VAL A 101 14.69 -11.81 -12.70
C VAL A 101 16.06 -11.96 -12.02
N PRO A 102 16.26 -13.01 -11.24
CA PRO A 102 17.55 -13.25 -10.56
C PRO A 102 18.68 -13.47 -11.53
#